data_8ba50a5eb4232f8a94b80b312d7ab395
#
_entry.id   8ba50a5eb4232f8a94b80b312d7ab395
#
_cell.length_a   1.000
_cell.length_b   1.000
_cell.length_c   1.000
_cell.angle_alpha   90.00
_cell.angle_beta   90.00
_cell.angle_gamma   90.00
#
_symmetry.space_group_name_H-M   'P 1'
#
loop_
_entity.id
_entity.type
_entity.pdbx_description
1 polymer ?
#
loop_
_entity_poly.entity_id
_entity_poly.type
_entity_poly.pdbx_seq_one_letter_code
_entity_poly.pdbx_strand_id
1 'polypeptide(L)'
;MVVDLVESAYRGERSMAGWTTEAELLEGQRTDAEAIAAVISSADSRLLLASNEDGDVIACCVIQQRRAGRSYFGTFAVRPGLQGGGVGKQVLAEAERIARDEWACDTIEMTVIGQREDLIAWYERRGYAATGEMRPFPYGDERFGVPKREDLYFVVLAKSLV
;
A
#
# COMPACT_ATOMS: atom_id res chain seq x y z
N MET A 1 -9.89 0.43 -13.81
CA MET A 1 -10.42 1.01 -12.56
C MET A 1 -9.42 0.93 -11.41
N VAL A 2 -9.12 -0.26 -10.84
CA VAL A 2 -8.15 -0.37 -9.71
C VAL A 2 -6.75 0.04 -10.13
N VAL A 3 -6.24 -0.47 -11.25
CA VAL A 3 -4.92 -0.09 -11.79
C VAL A 3 -4.83 1.42 -11.97
N ASP A 4 -5.85 2.03 -12.59
CA ASP A 4 -5.89 3.47 -12.82
C ASP A 4 -5.89 4.27 -11.50
N LEU A 5 -6.60 3.80 -10.48
CA LEU A 5 -6.58 4.39 -9.14
C LEU A 5 -5.18 4.34 -8.53
N VAL A 6 -4.52 3.17 -8.54
CA VAL A 6 -3.18 2.99 -7.99
C VAL A 6 -2.16 3.87 -8.73
N GLU A 7 -2.18 3.85 -10.07
CA GLU A 7 -1.30 4.69 -10.88
C GLU A 7 -1.51 6.17 -10.56
N SER A 8 -2.77 6.62 -10.44
CA SER A 8 -3.07 8.02 -10.13
C SER A 8 -2.56 8.48 -8.77
N ALA A 9 -2.44 7.57 -7.80
CA ALA A 9 -1.97 7.90 -6.46
C ALA A 9 -0.45 7.95 -6.34
N TYR A 10 0.28 7.18 -7.15
CA TYR A 10 1.72 6.99 -6.98
C TYR A 10 2.58 7.46 -8.15
N ARG A 11 2.06 7.52 -9.36
CA ARG A 11 2.83 7.75 -10.58
C ARG A 11 2.33 8.95 -11.39
N GLY A 12 3.29 9.64 -12.05
CA GLY A 12 3.03 10.69 -12.99
C GLY A 12 2.43 11.96 -12.39
N GLU A 13 2.03 12.89 -13.26
CA GLU A 13 1.52 14.21 -12.85
C GLU A 13 0.24 14.15 -12.02
N ARG A 14 -0.65 13.20 -12.31
CA ARG A 14 -1.90 13.04 -11.55
C ARG A 14 -1.65 12.75 -10.07
N SER A 15 -0.59 12.02 -9.75
CA SER A 15 -0.23 11.70 -8.37
C SER A 15 0.25 12.92 -7.58
N MET A 16 0.78 13.92 -8.25
CA MET A 16 1.30 15.14 -7.60
C MET A 16 0.21 15.99 -6.94
N ALA A 17 -1.06 15.77 -7.27
CA ALA A 17 -2.19 16.39 -6.57
C ALA A 17 -2.40 15.84 -5.16
N GLY A 18 -1.81 14.69 -4.82
CA GLY A 18 -1.85 14.07 -3.51
C GLY A 18 -0.47 14.02 -2.85
N TRP A 19 -0.44 13.68 -1.56
CA TRP A 19 0.82 13.60 -0.80
C TRP A 19 1.50 12.20 -0.86
N THR A 20 0.82 11.19 -1.40
CA THR A 20 1.37 9.81 -1.50
C THR A 20 2.20 9.58 -2.75
N THR A 21 2.38 10.59 -3.60
CA THR A 21 3.12 10.47 -4.86
C THR A 21 4.54 9.94 -4.67
N GLU A 22 4.97 9.10 -5.60
CA GLU A 22 6.35 8.63 -5.75
C GLU A 22 6.99 9.20 -7.03
N ALA A 23 6.38 10.19 -7.67
CA ALA A 23 6.80 10.71 -8.96
C ALA A 23 8.24 11.27 -8.97
N GLU A 24 8.74 11.73 -7.84
CA GLU A 24 10.13 12.18 -7.68
C GLU A 24 11.13 11.04 -7.53
N LEU A 25 10.68 9.85 -7.16
CA LEU A 25 11.51 8.67 -6.90
C LEU A 25 11.46 7.65 -8.04
N LEU A 26 10.30 7.51 -8.69
CA LEU A 26 10.01 6.45 -9.66
C LEU A 26 9.20 6.98 -10.83
N GLU A 27 9.50 6.47 -12.01
CA GLU A 27 8.69 6.59 -13.22
C GLU A 27 8.09 5.22 -13.58
N GLY A 28 7.31 5.17 -14.67
CA GLY A 28 6.69 3.95 -15.15
C GLY A 28 5.49 3.52 -14.32
N GLN A 29 5.17 2.23 -14.38
CA GLN A 29 3.98 1.69 -13.72
C GLN A 29 4.23 1.37 -12.24
N ARG A 30 3.16 1.41 -11.44
CA ARG A 30 3.11 0.92 -10.06
C ARG A 30 2.54 -0.50 -9.97
N THR A 31 1.55 -0.81 -10.79
CA THR A 31 0.89 -2.11 -10.89
C THR A 31 0.33 -2.31 -12.30
N ASP A 32 -0.22 -3.49 -12.57
CA ASP A 32 -0.91 -3.81 -13.81
C ASP A 32 -2.12 -4.73 -13.57
N ALA A 33 -2.90 -4.97 -14.62
CA ALA A 33 -4.10 -5.79 -14.53
C ALA A 33 -3.81 -7.24 -14.16
N GLU A 34 -2.68 -7.79 -14.59
CA GLU A 34 -2.26 -9.16 -14.28
C GLU A 34 -1.95 -9.30 -12.79
N ALA A 35 -1.23 -8.35 -12.21
CA ALA A 35 -0.93 -8.34 -10.78
C ALA A 35 -2.20 -8.26 -9.93
N ILE A 36 -3.15 -7.40 -10.31
CA ILE A 36 -4.44 -7.28 -9.62
C ILE A 36 -5.27 -8.57 -9.77
N ALA A 37 -5.33 -9.16 -10.97
CA ALA A 37 -6.02 -10.42 -11.19
C ALA A 37 -5.44 -11.58 -10.35
N ALA A 38 -4.12 -11.63 -10.20
CA ALA A 38 -3.45 -12.62 -9.37
C ALA A 38 -3.85 -12.49 -7.89
N VAL A 39 -3.98 -11.27 -7.37
CA VAL A 39 -4.48 -11.02 -6.01
C VAL A 39 -5.91 -11.52 -5.84
N ILE A 40 -6.80 -11.20 -6.78
CA ILE A 40 -8.22 -11.59 -6.72
C ILE A 40 -8.35 -13.12 -6.77
N SER A 41 -7.48 -13.80 -7.51
CA SER A 41 -7.50 -15.26 -7.66
C SER A 41 -6.85 -16.02 -6.51
N SER A 42 -6.10 -15.34 -5.65
CA SER A 42 -5.39 -15.96 -4.53
C SER A 42 -6.31 -16.19 -3.34
N ALA A 43 -6.31 -17.41 -2.79
CA ALA A 43 -7.08 -17.75 -1.59
C ALA A 43 -6.59 -17.01 -0.33
N ASP A 44 -5.32 -16.62 -0.29
CA ASP A 44 -4.66 -16.00 0.86
C ASP A 44 -4.62 -14.47 0.77
N SER A 45 -5.25 -13.90 -0.27
CA SER A 45 -5.24 -12.45 -0.49
C SER A 45 -6.64 -11.91 -0.66
N ARG A 46 -6.82 -10.64 -0.32
CA ARG A 46 -8.03 -9.88 -0.62
C ARG A 46 -7.68 -8.50 -1.16
N LEU A 47 -8.41 -8.09 -2.18
CA LEU A 47 -8.44 -6.71 -2.65
C LEU A 47 -9.63 -6.02 -1.96
N LEU A 48 -9.35 -5.04 -1.11
CA LEU A 48 -10.37 -4.22 -0.47
C LEU A 48 -10.59 -2.95 -1.29
N LEU A 49 -11.86 -2.60 -1.49
CA LEU A 49 -12.26 -1.40 -2.22
C LEU A 49 -13.13 -0.55 -1.32
N ALA A 50 -12.89 0.76 -1.32
CA ALA A 50 -13.79 1.74 -0.73
C ALA A 50 -14.48 2.52 -1.86
N SER A 51 -15.80 2.66 -1.77
CA SER A 51 -16.59 3.41 -2.75
C SER A 51 -17.29 4.60 -2.07
N ASN A 52 -17.51 5.67 -2.84
CA ASN A 52 -18.33 6.78 -2.41
C ASN A 52 -19.84 6.45 -2.56
N GLU A 53 -20.69 7.41 -2.23
CA GLU A 53 -22.16 7.25 -2.32
C GLU A 53 -22.64 7.03 -3.76
N ASP A 54 -21.90 7.51 -4.75
CA ASP A 54 -22.20 7.33 -6.17
C ASP A 54 -21.73 5.97 -6.72
N GLY A 55 -21.03 5.17 -5.90
CA GLY A 55 -20.51 3.86 -6.28
C GLY A 55 -19.12 3.91 -6.93
N ASP A 56 -18.51 5.08 -7.02
CA ASP A 56 -17.15 5.21 -7.55
C ASP A 56 -16.11 4.67 -6.57
N VAL A 57 -15.18 3.85 -7.04
CA VAL A 57 -14.06 3.39 -6.21
C VAL A 57 -13.10 4.53 -5.97
N ILE A 58 -12.90 4.87 -4.71
CA ILE A 58 -12.07 6.02 -4.27
C ILE A 58 -10.82 5.60 -3.51
N ALA A 59 -10.76 4.36 -3.04
CA ALA A 59 -9.58 3.82 -2.38
C ALA A 59 -9.52 2.30 -2.51
N CYS A 60 -8.33 1.74 -2.37
CA CYS A 60 -8.13 0.30 -2.32
C CYS A 60 -6.92 -0.07 -1.47
N CYS A 61 -6.85 -1.32 -1.05
CA CYS A 61 -5.63 -1.95 -0.58
C CYS A 61 -5.67 -3.46 -0.86
N VAL A 62 -4.51 -4.07 -0.81
CA VAL A 62 -4.35 -5.53 -0.81
C VAL A 62 -3.94 -5.96 0.60
N ILE A 63 -4.58 -6.97 1.12
CA ILE A 63 -4.14 -7.68 2.32
C ILE A 63 -3.86 -9.13 1.97
N GLN A 64 -2.83 -9.68 2.59
CA GLN A 64 -2.41 -11.05 2.36
C GLN A 64 -2.14 -11.75 3.68
N GLN A 65 -2.76 -12.92 3.87
CA GLN A 65 -2.44 -13.77 4.99
C GLN A 65 -1.10 -14.46 4.75
N ARG A 66 -0.23 -14.43 5.73
CA ARG A 66 1.08 -15.07 5.70
C ARG A 66 1.22 -16.07 6.83
N ARG A 67 2.33 -16.82 6.82
CA ARG A 67 2.61 -17.83 7.86
C ARG A 67 2.85 -17.18 9.23
N ALA A 68 2.74 -17.98 10.29
CA ALA A 68 3.06 -17.61 11.67
C ALA A 68 2.23 -16.43 12.21
N GLY A 69 0.94 -16.37 11.89
CA GLY A 69 0.04 -15.33 12.40
C GLY A 69 0.29 -13.93 11.83
N ARG A 70 0.99 -13.85 10.71
CA ARG A 70 1.30 -12.57 10.06
C ARG A 70 0.35 -12.28 8.92
N SER A 71 0.11 -11.01 8.71
CA SER A 71 -0.55 -10.48 7.51
C SER A 71 0.30 -9.38 6.87
N TYR A 72 0.10 -9.16 5.59
CA TYR A 72 0.78 -8.12 4.83
C TYR A 72 -0.23 -7.15 4.24
N PHE A 73 0.08 -5.87 4.31
CA PHE A 73 -0.71 -4.77 3.77
C PHE A 73 0.08 -4.10 2.64
N GLY A 74 -0.55 -3.94 1.49
CA GLY A 74 0.12 -3.31 0.35
C GLY A 74 -0.86 -2.79 -0.69
N THR A 75 -0.35 -2.28 -1.79
CA THR A 75 -1.12 -1.72 -2.91
C THR A 75 -2.19 -0.75 -2.41
N PHE A 76 -1.82 0.08 -1.45
CA PHE A 76 -2.73 1.01 -0.79
C PHE A 76 -2.78 2.32 -1.56
N ALA A 77 -3.97 2.69 -2.02
CA ALA A 77 -4.17 3.92 -2.78
C ALA A 77 -5.46 4.61 -2.36
N VAL A 78 -5.41 5.92 -2.27
CA VAL A 78 -6.57 6.81 -2.12
C VAL A 78 -6.53 7.80 -3.27
N ARG A 79 -7.68 8.06 -3.90
CA ARG A 79 -7.77 9.04 -4.99
C ARG A 79 -7.14 10.36 -4.56
N PRO A 80 -6.19 10.93 -5.32
CA PRO A 80 -5.39 12.09 -4.87
C PRO A 80 -6.19 13.27 -4.32
N GLY A 81 -7.30 13.61 -4.93
CA GLY A 81 -8.16 14.72 -4.47
C GLY A 81 -8.95 14.45 -3.19
N LEU A 82 -8.96 13.21 -2.70
CA LEU A 82 -9.70 12.77 -1.51
C LEU A 82 -8.77 12.39 -0.36
N GLN A 83 -7.47 12.53 -0.53
CA GLN A 83 -6.50 12.29 0.54
C GLN A 83 -6.65 13.35 1.64
N GLY A 84 -6.50 12.94 2.90
CA GLY A 84 -6.70 13.80 4.07
C GLY A 84 -8.12 13.79 4.65
N GLY A 85 -9.11 13.19 3.96
CA GLY A 85 -10.50 13.10 4.42
C GLY A 85 -10.83 11.91 5.35
N GLY A 86 -9.83 11.14 5.77
CA GLY A 86 -10.03 9.98 6.65
C GLY A 86 -10.29 8.66 5.93
N VAL A 87 -10.44 8.65 4.61
CA VAL A 87 -10.68 7.41 3.82
C VAL A 87 -9.54 6.42 4.01
N GLY A 88 -8.29 6.88 3.95
CA GLY A 88 -7.10 6.04 4.18
C GLY A 88 -7.09 5.37 5.54
N LYS A 89 -7.48 6.09 6.60
CA LYS A 89 -7.59 5.54 7.95
C LYS A 89 -8.65 4.44 8.02
N GLN A 90 -9.79 4.63 7.36
CA GLN A 90 -10.87 3.65 7.32
C GLN A 90 -10.46 2.38 6.59
N VAL A 91 -9.78 2.50 5.45
CA VAL A 91 -9.27 1.36 4.69
C VAL A 91 -8.24 0.58 5.51
N LEU A 92 -7.30 1.26 6.15
CA LEU A 92 -6.30 0.62 7.01
C LEU A 92 -6.95 -0.08 8.21
N ALA A 93 -7.89 0.57 8.87
CA ALA A 93 -8.62 -0.01 10.01
C ALA A 93 -9.40 -1.27 9.62
N GLU A 94 -10.04 -1.29 8.45
CA GLU A 94 -10.73 -2.48 7.95
C GLU A 94 -9.76 -3.61 7.61
N ALA A 95 -8.61 -3.29 7.02
CA ALA A 95 -7.56 -4.27 6.77
C ALA A 95 -7.07 -4.92 8.08
N GLU A 96 -6.84 -4.11 9.10
CA GLU A 96 -6.44 -4.58 10.44
C GLU A 96 -7.53 -5.45 11.08
N ARG A 97 -8.80 -5.05 10.95
CA ARG A 97 -9.95 -5.83 11.46
C ARG A 97 -10.01 -7.22 10.80
N ILE A 98 -9.91 -7.29 9.49
CA ILE A 98 -9.95 -8.56 8.76
C ILE A 98 -8.77 -9.45 9.19
N ALA A 99 -7.58 -8.89 9.23
CA ALA A 99 -6.38 -9.64 9.63
C ALA A 99 -6.53 -10.22 11.05
N ARG A 100 -7.01 -9.41 11.99
CA ARG A 100 -7.19 -9.83 13.39
C ARG A 100 -8.39 -10.76 13.58
N ASP A 101 -9.57 -10.34 13.11
CA ASP A 101 -10.83 -10.96 13.49
C ASP A 101 -11.23 -12.12 12.58
N GLU A 102 -10.87 -12.08 11.29
CA GLU A 102 -11.20 -13.12 10.34
C GLU A 102 -10.06 -14.12 10.08
N TRP A 103 -8.80 -13.64 10.10
CA TRP A 103 -7.63 -14.47 9.84
C TRP A 103 -6.87 -14.88 11.09
N ALA A 104 -7.26 -14.35 12.26
CA ALA A 104 -6.59 -14.59 13.53
C ALA A 104 -5.08 -14.26 13.48
N CYS A 105 -4.70 -13.26 12.72
CA CYS A 105 -3.33 -12.76 12.69
C CYS A 105 -3.06 -11.89 13.91
N ASP A 106 -1.88 -12.00 14.45
CA ASP A 106 -1.42 -11.18 15.59
C ASP A 106 -0.59 -9.97 15.16
N THR A 107 -0.13 -9.96 13.91
CA THR A 107 0.75 -8.92 13.37
C THR A 107 0.36 -8.57 11.93
N ILE A 108 0.37 -7.29 11.62
CA ILE A 108 0.28 -6.77 10.26
C ILE A 108 1.56 -6.01 9.92
N GLU A 109 2.10 -6.26 8.74
CA GLU A 109 3.34 -5.63 8.28
C GLU A 109 3.18 -5.04 6.88
N MET A 110 4.06 -4.11 6.54
CA MET A 110 4.15 -3.49 5.23
C MET A 110 5.57 -3.10 4.91
N THR A 111 5.85 -2.88 3.62
CA THR A 111 7.11 -2.31 3.16
C THR A 111 6.87 -0.92 2.60
N VAL A 112 7.73 0.02 2.96
CA VAL A 112 7.67 1.42 2.51
C VAL A 112 9.05 1.83 2.03
N ILE A 113 9.12 2.60 0.94
CA ILE A 113 10.40 3.18 0.49
C ILE A 113 10.96 4.05 1.62
N GLY A 114 12.20 3.79 2.04
CA GLY A 114 12.82 4.42 3.21
C GLY A 114 12.94 5.94 3.10
N GLN A 115 13.04 6.47 1.88
CA GLN A 115 13.06 7.90 1.61
C GLN A 115 11.69 8.59 1.80
N ARG A 116 10.62 7.82 1.97
CA ARG A 116 9.27 8.33 2.19
C ARG A 116 8.99 8.59 3.67
N GLU A 117 9.72 9.53 4.26
CA GLU A 117 9.64 9.87 5.69
C GLU A 117 8.25 10.35 6.11
N ASP A 118 7.56 11.09 5.26
CA ASP A 118 6.19 11.56 5.46
C ASP A 118 5.19 10.41 5.58
N LEU A 119 5.33 9.41 4.70
CA LEU A 119 4.46 8.23 4.69
C LEU A 119 4.77 7.32 5.89
N ILE A 120 6.04 7.13 6.23
CA ILE A 120 6.45 6.38 7.41
C ILE A 120 5.85 7.03 8.67
N ALA A 121 5.97 8.35 8.82
CA ALA A 121 5.39 9.08 9.94
C ALA A 121 3.86 8.94 10.02
N TRP A 122 3.19 8.87 8.85
CA TRP A 122 1.74 8.65 8.81
C TRP A 122 1.36 7.29 9.39
N TYR A 123 2.13 6.23 9.07
CA TYR A 123 1.91 4.91 9.64
C TYR A 123 2.29 4.82 11.11
N GLU A 124 3.37 5.48 11.53
CA GLU A 124 3.80 5.51 12.94
C GLU A 124 2.72 6.12 13.83
N ARG A 125 2.06 7.18 13.38
CA ARG A 125 0.92 7.78 14.11
C ARG A 125 -0.27 6.82 14.27
N ARG A 126 -0.29 5.72 13.52
CA ARG A 126 -1.34 4.68 13.58
C ARG A 126 -0.88 3.41 14.27
N GLY A 127 0.27 3.49 14.93
CA GLY A 127 0.79 2.42 15.78
C GLY A 127 1.77 1.45 15.12
N TYR A 128 2.19 1.74 13.90
CA TYR A 128 3.24 0.98 13.23
C TYR A 128 4.61 1.42 13.73
N ALA A 129 5.55 0.48 13.74
CA ALA A 129 6.94 0.76 14.10
C ALA A 129 7.88 0.05 13.13
N ALA A 130 9.03 0.63 12.88
CA ALA A 130 10.08 0.01 12.11
C ALA A 130 10.59 -1.26 12.84
N THR A 131 10.69 -2.36 12.10
CA THR A 131 11.17 -3.64 12.65
C THR A 131 12.68 -3.72 12.72
N GLY A 132 13.39 -2.81 12.06
CA GLY A 132 14.83 -2.88 11.83
C GLY A 132 15.22 -3.67 10.57
N GLU A 133 14.27 -4.38 9.95
CA GLU A 133 14.49 -5.07 8.69
C GLU A 133 14.44 -4.07 7.53
N MET A 134 15.43 -4.17 6.66
CA MET A 134 15.51 -3.42 5.40
C MET A 134 15.54 -4.41 4.24
N ARG A 135 14.88 -4.05 3.14
CA ARG A 135 14.87 -4.88 1.92
C ARG A 135 15.39 -4.07 0.75
N PRO A 136 16.19 -4.69 -0.15
CA PRO A 136 16.67 -4.00 -1.33
C PRO A 136 15.52 -3.66 -2.28
N PHE A 137 15.64 -2.51 -2.95
CA PHE A 137 14.75 -2.17 -4.05
C PHE A 137 15.07 -3.07 -5.26
N PRO A 138 14.05 -3.61 -5.96
CA PRO A 138 14.26 -4.55 -7.08
C PRO A 138 14.67 -3.81 -8.36
N TYR A 139 15.88 -3.27 -8.38
CA TYR A 139 16.43 -2.64 -9.57
C TYR A 139 16.47 -3.63 -10.75
N GLY A 140 16.16 -3.14 -11.94
CA GLY A 140 16.11 -3.95 -13.15
C GLY A 140 14.77 -4.64 -13.42
N ASP A 141 13.81 -4.57 -12.50
CA ASP A 141 12.45 -5.06 -12.70
C ASP A 141 11.47 -3.88 -12.83
N GLU A 142 11.16 -3.52 -14.09
CA GLU A 142 10.30 -2.37 -14.39
C GLU A 142 8.83 -2.53 -13.97
N ARG A 143 8.42 -3.74 -13.56
CA ARG A 143 7.07 -3.96 -13.00
C ARG A 143 6.84 -3.16 -11.72
N PHE A 144 7.90 -2.80 -11.01
CA PHE A 144 7.87 -1.98 -9.80
C PHE A 144 8.16 -0.50 -10.06
N GLY A 145 8.27 -0.11 -11.32
CA GLY A 145 8.61 1.23 -11.75
C GLY A 145 10.07 1.37 -12.20
N VAL A 146 10.37 2.50 -12.81
CA VAL A 146 11.73 2.85 -13.26
C VAL A 146 12.30 3.83 -12.24
N PRO A 147 13.32 3.45 -11.45
CA PRO A 147 13.86 4.31 -10.42
C PRO A 147 14.60 5.52 -10.99
N LYS A 148 14.39 6.67 -10.38
CA LYS A 148 15.14 7.92 -10.66
C LYS A 148 16.35 8.09 -9.77
N ARG A 149 16.55 7.21 -8.79
CA ARG A 149 17.64 7.23 -7.82
C ARG A 149 18.23 5.83 -7.71
N GLU A 150 19.49 5.74 -7.30
CA GLU A 150 20.20 4.47 -7.09
C GLU A 150 20.22 4.00 -5.63
N ASP A 151 19.76 4.86 -4.71
CA ASP A 151 19.80 4.63 -3.26
C ASP A 151 18.46 4.24 -2.64
N LEU A 152 17.48 3.79 -3.45
CA LEU A 152 16.19 3.34 -2.96
C LEU A 152 16.32 2.03 -2.17
N TYR A 153 15.58 1.95 -1.07
CA TYR A 153 15.45 0.75 -0.26
C TYR A 153 14.08 0.72 0.41
N PHE A 154 13.67 -0.45 0.87
CA PHE A 154 12.46 -0.61 1.66
C PHE A 154 12.78 -0.75 3.15
N VAL A 155 11.96 -0.14 3.98
CA VAL A 155 11.88 -0.45 5.41
C VAL A 155 10.63 -1.28 5.67
N VAL A 156 10.70 -2.18 6.64
CA VAL A 156 9.56 -2.99 7.06
C VAL A 156 8.97 -2.35 8.32
N LEU A 157 7.70 -1.99 8.24
CA LEU A 157 6.91 -1.51 9.37
C LEU A 157 5.96 -2.62 9.83
N ALA A 158 5.72 -2.72 11.10
CA ALA A 158 4.79 -3.69 11.66
C ALA A 158 3.99 -3.11 12.82
N LYS A 159 2.81 -3.68 13.04
CA LYS A 159 1.92 -3.36 14.16
C LYS A 159 1.38 -4.64 14.76
N SER A 160 1.40 -4.75 16.10
CA SER A 160 0.68 -5.79 16.82
C SER A 160 -0.83 -5.55 16.75
N LEU A 161 -1.57 -6.62 16.47
CA LEU A 161 -3.03 -6.62 16.41
C LEU A 161 -3.69 -7.18 17.68
N VAL A 162 -2.87 -7.60 18.62
CA VAL A 162 -3.30 -8.16 19.90
C VAL A 162 -2.95 -7.26 21.06
#